data_ee0ce210076aa706e3057fde295eeb4c
#
_entry.id   ee0ce210076aa706e3057fde295eeb4c
#
_cell.length_a   1.000
_cell.length_b   1.000
_cell.length_c   1.000
_cell.angle_alpha   90.00
_cell.angle_beta   90.00
_cell.angle_gamma   90.00
#
_symmetry.space_group_name_H-M   'P 1'
#
loop_
_entity.id
_entity.type
_entity.pdbx_description
1 polymer ?
#
loop_
_entity_poly.entity_id
_entity_poly.type
_entity_poly.pdbx_seq_one_letter_code
_entity_poly.pdbx_strand_id
1 'polypeptide(L)'
;MRHRVAKLAAAAVLILLVVGTGTVVAGAFTTHTRGEPFSAPAATGGPAGREALTGPWIEADDPADAGELRGWPSGIFPGKLVTVPYVANAAHVTGAAGEAAYRGGIAWYRTTLTAPETGSYALRFESVHHEASVWLDGRLLGRHTGAYLPFEFSLRLRAGVAHELVVRADFRSPAQQQRDGWHRTWFNYGGINREVTLRPLAPSELEAPTVRTRLHGGRAVVDVSVLIRNRSDHPSDELLAGTLRHAGVGPDLRFPAVQQLGPGEARRVTAHVVIDRPALWAPGSPNLYALHLTAATGGTWNDHVGLRELRWRGGRLMLNGARLRLHGASLHEDAEGVGDALSTADMDKMVAELQAVGANATRAQHGLSPALLERLDRAGILVWQGVGPVDAPGDWTADDAVRGHVARERVRATVRQERLHPSVVAWDLVNEVAGNGHDATEVAYVRDMARELHREDPGRLVAVDVWGSHPPKAPGPLYRDVDAVALTNYVGWYDGADRSKAQITRELHATTVRFADTFKGKVLLVSEFGAEANAENPTDQPGGYAFQSWLLRRHIATYRALPQISGMLVWNLRDFAVAPSFAGGSISRVVPGIHVERGLNTKGLFDYAGRPKPAAAAVRRAFAPLGDGLG
;
A
#
# COMPACT_ATOMS: atom_id res chain seq x y z
N MET A 1 7.87 -46.18 -59.71
CA MET A 1 6.80 -46.27 -58.70
C MET A 1 7.22 -45.82 -57.30
N ARG A 2 8.49 -45.96 -56.87
CA ARG A 2 8.95 -45.57 -55.50
C ARG A 2 9.09 -44.07 -55.26
N HIS A 3 9.26 -43.24 -56.30
CA HIS A 3 9.41 -41.76 -56.12
C HIS A 3 8.09 -40.98 -55.99
N ARG A 4 6.95 -41.55 -56.40
CA ARG A 4 5.65 -40.87 -56.25
C ARG A 4 5.01 -41.08 -54.87
N VAL A 5 5.31 -42.18 -54.20
CA VAL A 5 4.82 -42.44 -52.83
C VAL A 5 5.54 -41.57 -51.79
N ALA A 6 6.84 -41.31 -51.97
CA ALA A 6 7.60 -40.43 -51.06
C ALA A 6 7.17 -38.97 -51.13
N LYS A 7 6.71 -38.48 -52.28
CA LYS A 7 6.22 -37.06 -52.41
C LYS A 7 4.82 -36.89 -51.80
N LEU A 8 3.98 -37.90 -51.85
CA LEU A 8 2.65 -37.85 -51.21
C LEU A 8 2.75 -37.98 -49.67
N ALA A 9 3.69 -38.74 -49.15
CA ALA A 9 3.93 -38.83 -47.73
C ALA A 9 4.50 -37.52 -47.13
N ALA A 10 5.39 -36.83 -47.87
CA ALA A 10 5.94 -35.54 -47.43
C ALA A 10 4.89 -34.42 -47.46
N ALA A 11 3.97 -34.46 -48.43
CA ALA A 11 2.87 -33.49 -48.48
C ALA A 11 1.83 -33.73 -47.37
N ALA A 12 1.55 -34.98 -47.04
CA ALA A 12 0.62 -35.33 -45.96
C ALA A 12 1.20 -34.97 -44.59
N VAL A 13 2.51 -35.12 -44.35
CA VAL A 13 3.17 -34.72 -43.13
C VAL A 13 3.23 -33.17 -43.00
N LEU A 14 3.42 -32.45 -44.09
CA LEU A 14 3.43 -30.97 -44.07
C LEU A 14 2.02 -30.39 -43.82
N ILE A 15 0.97 -31.02 -44.37
CA ILE A 15 -0.42 -30.63 -44.10
C ILE A 15 -0.85 -30.96 -42.68
N LEU A 16 -0.40 -32.09 -42.13
CA LEU A 16 -0.65 -32.44 -40.72
C LEU A 16 0.10 -31.51 -39.73
N LEU A 17 1.31 -31.06 -40.06
CA LEU A 17 2.07 -30.10 -39.25
C LEU A 17 1.47 -28.69 -39.31
N VAL A 18 0.96 -28.26 -40.47
CA VAL A 18 0.29 -26.96 -40.62
C VAL A 18 -1.10 -26.95 -39.95
N VAL A 19 -1.84 -28.04 -40.05
CA VAL A 19 -3.13 -28.20 -39.34
C VAL A 19 -2.90 -28.38 -37.84
N GLY A 20 -1.85 -29.07 -37.41
CA GLY A 20 -1.50 -29.22 -36.00
C GLY A 20 -1.05 -27.92 -35.33
N THR A 21 -0.27 -27.09 -36.05
CA THR A 21 0.15 -25.77 -35.51
C THR A 21 -1.00 -24.75 -35.55
N GLY A 22 -1.87 -24.81 -36.55
CA GLY A 22 -3.06 -23.94 -36.62
C GLY A 22 -4.07 -24.23 -35.51
N THR A 23 -4.28 -25.50 -35.15
CA THR A 23 -5.18 -25.87 -34.04
C THR A 23 -4.61 -25.54 -32.66
N VAL A 24 -3.29 -25.60 -32.46
CA VAL A 24 -2.65 -25.21 -31.20
C VAL A 24 -2.68 -23.69 -31.02
N VAL A 25 -2.49 -22.93 -32.11
CA VAL A 25 -2.58 -21.45 -32.04
C VAL A 25 -4.04 -20.99 -31.91
N ALA A 26 -4.99 -21.63 -32.59
CA ALA A 26 -6.41 -21.33 -32.41
C ALA A 26 -6.92 -21.77 -31.03
N GLY A 27 -6.43 -22.90 -30.48
CA GLY A 27 -6.77 -23.36 -29.14
C GLY A 27 -6.20 -22.50 -28.01
N ALA A 28 -5.11 -21.77 -28.24
CA ALA A 28 -4.57 -20.81 -27.28
C ALA A 28 -5.37 -19.49 -27.20
N PHE A 29 -6.24 -19.21 -28.16
CA PHE A 29 -7.09 -18.02 -28.22
C PHE A 29 -8.57 -18.30 -27.91
N THR A 30 -8.94 -19.54 -27.71
CA THR A 30 -10.32 -19.90 -27.47
C THR A 30 -10.51 -20.43 -26.06
N THR A 31 -11.27 -19.67 -25.31
CA THR A 31 -12.18 -20.10 -24.26
C THR A 31 -11.54 -20.63 -22.98
N HIS A 32 -11.80 -19.91 -21.89
CA HIS A 32 -11.94 -20.56 -20.60
C HIS A 32 -12.81 -21.81 -20.77
N THR A 33 -12.20 -22.98 -20.73
CA THR A 33 -12.93 -24.23 -20.57
C THR A 33 -13.71 -24.14 -19.26
N ARG A 34 -14.97 -24.55 -19.27
CA ARG A 34 -15.80 -24.73 -18.08
C ARG A 34 -14.99 -25.47 -17.01
N GLY A 35 -14.60 -24.77 -15.95
CA GLY A 35 -13.91 -25.36 -14.81
C GLY A 35 -12.69 -24.54 -14.39
N GLU A 36 -12.84 -23.70 -13.36
CA GLU A 36 -11.84 -22.93 -12.62
C GLU A 36 -11.26 -21.68 -13.31
N PRO A 37 -12.07 -20.65 -13.63
CA PRO A 37 -11.53 -19.36 -14.06
C PRO A 37 -11.03 -18.49 -12.90
N PHE A 38 -11.27 -18.90 -11.64
CA PHE A 38 -11.05 -18.07 -10.46
C PHE A 38 -10.16 -18.77 -9.43
N SER A 39 -9.43 -17.98 -8.65
CA SER A 39 -8.64 -18.47 -7.52
C SER A 39 -8.93 -17.64 -6.26
N ALA A 40 -8.47 -18.14 -5.11
CA ALA A 40 -8.60 -17.41 -3.86
C ALA A 40 -7.87 -16.06 -3.95
N PRO A 41 -8.48 -14.95 -3.47
CA PRO A 41 -7.81 -13.67 -3.41
C PRO A 41 -6.62 -13.73 -2.46
N ALA A 42 -5.61 -12.90 -2.75
CA ALA A 42 -4.41 -12.78 -1.92
C ALA A 42 -4.71 -12.17 -0.54
N ALA A 43 -5.70 -11.26 -0.46
CA ALA A 43 -6.27 -10.75 0.79
C ALA A 43 -7.49 -11.57 1.20
N THR A 44 -7.52 -12.01 2.45
CA THR A 44 -8.59 -12.87 3.00
C THR A 44 -9.72 -12.06 3.67
N GLY A 45 -9.43 -10.85 4.17
CA GLY A 45 -10.38 -9.96 4.81
C GLY A 45 -11.31 -9.26 3.83
N GLY A 46 -12.55 -8.99 4.25
CA GLY A 46 -13.53 -8.25 3.47
C GLY A 46 -14.84 -8.98 3.21
N PRO A 47 -15.65 -8.51 2.24
CA PRO A 47 -16.88 -9.19 1.84
C PRO A 47 -16.59 -10.62 1.40
N ALA A 48 -17.42 -11.58 1.85
CA ALA A 48 -17.23 -12.99 1.51
C ALA A 48 -17.58 -13.29 0.03
N GLY A 49 -17.13 -14.45 -0.46
CA GLY A 49 -17.42 -14.90 -1.82
C GLY A 49 -16.64 -14.20 -2.92
N ARG A 50 -15.54 -13.50 -2.58
CA ARG A 50 -14.63 -12.95 -3.56
C ARG A 50 -13.79 -14.06 -4.19
N GLU A 51 -13.67 -14.01 -5.50
CA GLU A 51 -12.83 -14.88 -6.30
C GLU A 51 -11.91 -14.01 -7.15
N ALA A 52 -10.60 -14.32 -7.18
CA ALA A 52 -9.63 -13.55 -7.94
C ALA A 52 -9.62 -13.98 -9.41
N LEU A 53 -9.64 -13.00 -10.31
CA LEU A 53 -9.51 -13.21 -11.75
C LEU A 53 -8.03 -13.41 -12.12
N THR A 54 -7.44 -14.52 -11.71
CA THR A 54 -6.03 -14.85 -11.99
C THR A 54 -5.83 -15.60 -13.31
N GLY A 55 -6.90 -15.93 -14.01
CA GLY A 55 -6.87 -16.60 -15.29
C GLY A 55 -6.01 -15.87 -16.34
N PRO A 56 -5.86 -16.42 -17.56
CA PRO A 56 -5.04 -15.79 -18.58
C PRO A 56 -5.62 -14.44 -18.99
N TRP A 57 -4.77 -13.42 -18.93
CA TRP A 57 -5.04 -12.12 -19.49
C TRP A 57 -4.18 -11.91 -20.74
N ILE A 58 -4.71 -11.17 -21.72
CA ILE A 58 -3.93 -10.69 -22.85
C ILE A 58 -3.63 -9.22 -22.60
N GLU A 59 -2.36 -8.86 -22.68
CA GLU A 59 -1.90 -7.48 -22.53
C GLU A 59 -1.31 -6.97 -23.85
N ALA A 60 -1.60 -5.70 -24.18
CA ALA A 60 -1.07 -5.03 -25.36
C ALA A 60 -0.74 -3.56 -25.08
N ASP A 61 0.43 -3.12 -25.54
CA ASP A 61 0.80 -1.70 -25.54
C ASP A 61 0.04 -0.93 -26.63
N ASP A 62 -0.34 0.31 -26.33
CA ASP A 62 -0.99 1.24 -27.28
C ASP A 62 -0.23 2.57 -27.37
N PRO A 63 0.96 2.58 -27.99
CA PRO A 63 1.81 3.78 -28.04
C PRO A 63 1.21 4.93 -28.86
N ALA A 64 0.22 4.66 -29.70
CA ALA A 64 -0.44 5.66 -30.54
C ALA A 64 -1.77 6.17 -29.95
N ASP A 65 -2.21 5.64 -28.79
CA ASP A 65 -3.53 5.90 -28.21
C ASP A 65 -4.68 5.70 -29.22
N ALA A 66 -4.60 4.62 -29.98
CA ALA A 66 -5.51 4.34 -31.07
C ALA A 66 -6.46 3.14 -30.79
N GLY A 67 -6.31 2.50 -29.63
CA GLY A 67 -7.05 1.28 -29.26
C GLY A 67 -8.57 1.49 -29.29
N GLU A 68 -9.09 2.59 -28.76
CA GLU A 68 -10.53 2.89 -28.82
C GLU A 68 -10.99 3.05 -30.28
N LEU A 69 -10.24 3.76 -31.13
CA LEU A 69 -10.57 3.93 -32.54
C LEU A 69 -10.50 2.62 -33.33
N ARG A 70 -9.66 1.69 -32.89
CA ARG A 70 -9.52 0.35 -33.48
C ARG A 70 -10.55 -0.65 -32.96
N GLY A 71 -11.45 -0.24 -32.07
CA GLY A 71 -12.48 -1.10 -31.51
C GLY A 71 -11.99 -2.06 -30.44
N TRP A 72 -10.84 -1.83 -29.82
CA TRP A 72 -10.29 -2.67 -28.76
C TRP A 72 -11.19 -2.83 -27.51
N PRO A 73 -12.11 -1.90 -27.18
CA PRO A 73 -13.13 -2.12 -26.16
C PRO A 73 -13.96 -3.39 -26.36
N SER A 74 -14.07 -3.92 -27.59
CA SER A 74 -14.74 -5.21 -27.86
C SER A 74 -13.92 -6.45 -27.49
N GLY A 75 -12.68 -6.29 -27.00
CA GLY A 75 -11.79 -7.39 -26.65
C GLY A 75 -11.01 -7.98 -27.82
N ILE A 76 -11.07 -7.39 -29.02
CA ILE A 76 -10.39 -7.91 -30.21
C ILE A 76 -9.12 -7.10 -30.46
N PHE A 77 -7.99 -7.53 -29.89
CA PHE A 77 -6.67 -6.97 -30.14
C PHE A 77 -5.57 -8.02 -29.92
N PRO A 78 -4.44 -7.90 -30.63
CA PRO A 78 -3.27 -8.75 -30.40
C PRO A 78 -2.60 -8.39 -29.08
N GLY A 79 -1.88 -9.35 -28.48
CA GLY A 79 -1.13 -9.08 -27.28
C GLY A 79 -0.38 -10.31 -26.79
N LYS A 80 0.30 -10.17 -25.65
CA LYS A 80 1.00 -11.26 -24.98
C LYS A 80 0.18 -11.79 -23.79
N LEU A 81 0.37 -13.06 -23.47
CA LEU A 81 -0.25 -13.69 -22.32
C LEU A 81 0.44 -13.20 -21.03
N VAL A 82 -0.36 -12.76 -20.06
CA VAL A 82 0.12 -12.32 -18.74
C VAL A 82 -0.80 -12.87 -17.65
N THR A 83 -0.33 -12.82 -16.40
CA THR A 83 -1.13 -13.07 -15.20
C THR A 83 -1.26 -11.77 -14.42
N VAL A 84 -2.46 -11.40 -14.01
CA VAL A 84 -2.73 -10.22 -13.18
C VAL A 84 -2.58 -10.60 -11.69
N PRO A 85 -1.91 -9.78 -10.85
CA PRO A 85 -1.35 -8.42 -11.13
C PRO A 85 -0.21 -8.40 -12.15
N TYR A 86 -0.21 -7.38 -13.01
CA TYR A 86 0.82 -7.17 -14.02
C TYR A 86 0.94 -5.70 -14.40
N VAL A 87 2.17 -5.18 -14.41
CA VAL A 87 2.50 -3.85 -14.93
C VAL A 87 3.36 -3.95 -16.19
N ALA A 88 3.06 -3.12 -17.17
CA ALA A 88 3.61 -3.25 -18.51
C ALA A 88 5.11 -2.87 -18.58
N ASN A 89 5.58 -1.99 -17.68
CA ASN A 89 6.87 -1.31 -17.79
C ASN A 89 7.87 -1.62 -16.66
N ALA A 90 7.69 -2.73 -15.92
CA ALA A 90 8.58 -3.10 -14.81
C ALA A 90 9.91 -3.76 -15.22
N ALA A 91 10.05 -4.20 -16.47
CA ALA A 91 11.22 -4.98 -16.90
C ALA A 91 12.55 -4.22 -16.82
N HIS A 92 12.51 -2.90 -16.96
CA HIS A 92 13.70 -2.05 -16.93
C HIS A 92 13.40 -0.75 -16.16
N VAL A 93 14.19 -0.50 -15.12
CA VAL A 93 14.04 0.72 -14.29
C VAL A 93 15.28 1.62 -14.37
N THR A 94 16.39 1.12 -14.94
CA THR A 94 17.66 1.85 -15.07
C THR A 94 18.09 2.03 -16.52
N GLY A 95 19.01 2.94 -16.76
CA GLY A 95 19.56 3.23 -18.09
C GLY A 95 18.52 3.81 -19.06
N ALA A 96 18.83 3.82 -20.36
CA ALA A 96 17.97 4.38 -21.39
C ALA A 96 16.59 3.67 -21.50
N ALA A 97 16.56 2.36 -21.26
CA ALA A 97 15.31 1.59 -21.22
C ALA A 97 14.43 1.99 -20.04
N GLY A 98 15.02 2.20 -18.86
CA GLY A 98 14.32 2.70 -17.67
C GLY A 98 13.80 4.13 -17.86
N GLU A 99 14.58 5.00 -18.50
CA GLU A 99 14.11 6.35 -18.84
C GLU A 99 12.91 6.32 -19.81
N ALA A 100 12.93 5.40 -20.78
CA ALA A 100 11.81 5.22 -21.70
C ALA A 100 10.58 4.67 -20.97
N ALA A 101 10.75 3.66 -20.11
CA ALA A 101 9.68 3.05 -19.32
C ALA A 101 9.05 4.05 -18.33
N TYR A 102 9.86 4.90 -17.68
CA TYR A 102 9.37 5.93 -16.76
C TYR A 102 8.44 6.95 -17.41
N ARG A 103 8.62 7.27 -18.69
CA ARG A 103 7.72 8.20 -19.39
C ARG A 103 6.27 7.74 -19.41
N GLY A 104 6.05 6.46 -19.19
CA GLY A 104 4.73 5.86 -19.17
C GLY A 104 4.18 5.58 -20.55
N GLY A 105 2.98 5.01 -20.57
CA GLY A 105 2.30 4.57 -21.79
C GLY A 105 0.83 4.26 -21.54
N ILE A 106 0.26 3.52 -22.46
CA ILE A 106 -1.08 2.96 -22.35
C ILE A 106 -0.96 1.45 -22.55
N ALA A 107 -1.51 0.70 -21.62
CA ALA A 107 -1.61 -0.75 -21.72
C ALA A 107 -3.09 -1.18 -21.69
N TRP A 108 -3.44 -2.08 -22.58
CA TRP A 108 -4.75 -2.70 -22.65
C TRP A 108 -4.68 -4.12 -22.15
N TYR A 109 -5.68 -4.51 -21.36
CA TYR A 109 -5.80 -5.85 -20.80
C TYR A 109 -7.15 -6.42 -21.16
N ARG A 110 -7.23 -7.70 -21.49
CA ARG A 110 -8.50 -8.39 -21.65
C ARG A 110 -8.47 -9.78 -21.08
N THR A 111 -9.61 -10.22 -20.55
CA THR A 111 -9.86 -11.57 -20.10
C THR A 111 -11.35 -11.89 -20.24
N THR A 112 -11.67 -13.18 -20.25
CA THR A 112 -13.05 -13.63 -20.24
C THR A 112 -13.45 -14.01 -18.82
N LEU A 113 -14.62 -13.58 -18.37
CA LEU A 113 -15.23 -13.99 -17.12
C LEU A 113 -16.56 -14.70 -17.35
N THR A 114 -16.87 -15.67 -16.49
CA THR A 114 -18.11 -16.45 -16.55
C THR A 114 -18.68 -16.60 -15.14
N ALA A 115 -19.88 -16.06 -14.90
CA ALA A 115 -20.52 -16.19 -13.60
C ALA A 115 -21.06 -17.61 -13.38
N PRO A 116 -20.91 -18.22 -12.18
CA PRO A 116 -21.47 -19.53 -11.89
C PRO A 116 -23.00 -19.52 -11.81
N GLU A 117 -23.59 -18.41 -11.36
CA GLU A 117 -25.03 -18.23 -11.20
C GLU A 117 -25.50 -16.95 -11.88
N THR A 118 -26.78 -16.89 -12.25
CA THR A 118 -27.39 -15.64 -12.74
C THR A 118 -27.69 -14.71 -11.57
N GLY A 119 -27.12 -13.49 -11.60
CA GLY A 119 -27.30 -12.57 -10.48
C GLY A 119 -26.59 -11.24 -10.66
N SER A 120 -26.56 -10.48 -9.57
CA SER A 120 -25.78 -9.26 -9.44
C SER A 120 -24.41 -9.59 -8.87
N TYR A 121 -23.37 -8.95 -9.41
CA TYR A 121 -21.98 -9.17 -9.02
C TYR A 121 -21.27 -7.84 -8.82
N ALA A 122 -20.28 -7.84 -7.94
CA ALA A 122 -19.28 -6.78 -7.81
C ALA A 122 -18.00 -7.19 -8.50
N LEU A 123 -17.58 -6.43 -9.50
CA LEU A 123 -16.25 -6.50 -10.11
C LEU A 123 -15.38 -5.43 -9.46
N ARG A 124 -14.40 -5.86 -8.68
CA ARG A 124 -13.54 -4.98 -7.91
C ARG A 124 -12.09 -5.06 -8.39
N PHE A 125 -11.48 -3.91 -8.55
CA PHE A 125 -10.06 -3.73 -8.77
C PHE A 125 -9.45 -3.17 -7.48
N GLU A 126 -8.43 -3.81 -6.92
CA GLU A 126 -7.73 -3.28 -5.76
C GLU A 126 -6.80 -2.12 -6.12
N SER A 127 -6.31 -2.07 -7.35
CA SER A 127 -5.64 -0.90 -7.93
C SER A 127 -5.39 -1.08 -9.42
N VAL A 128 -5.48 0.01 -10.17
CA VAL A 128 -4.94 0.15 -11.53
C VAL A 128 -4.17 1.46 -11.58
N HIS A 129 -2.91 1.43 -11.98
CA HIS A 129 -2.07 2.60 -12.07
C HIS A 129 -2.03 3.09 -13.52
N HIS A 130 -2.44 4.30 -13.87
CA HIS A 130 -2.91 5.40 -13.04
C HIS A 130 -4.38 5.72 -13.30
N GLU A 131 -4.80 5.80 -14.58
CA GLU A 131 -6.17 5.99 -15.01
C GLU A 131 -6.70 4.71 -15.64
N ALA A 132 -7.80 4.21 -15.13
CA ALA A 132 -8.47 3.04 -15.65
C ALA A 132 -9.73 3.40 -16.42
N SER A 133 -9.92 2.81 -17.61
CA SER A 133 -11.21 2.70 -18.27
C SER A 133 -11.55 1.21 -18.39
N VAL A 134 -12.78 0.82 -18.03
CA VAL A 134 -13.17 -0.58 -17.97
C VAL A 134 -14.43 -0.82 -18.79
N TRP A 135 -14.39 -1.85 -19.65
CA TRP A 135 -15.53 -2.28 -20.48
C TRP A 135 -15.89 -3.73 -20.20
N LEU A 136 -17.16 -4.05 -20.37
CA LEU A 136 -17.69 -5.41 -20.41
C LEU A 136 -18.48 -5.56 -21.70
N ASP A 137 -18.13 -6.55 -22.53
CA ASP A 137 -18.74 -6.82 -23.85
C ASP A 137 -18.80 -5.56 -24.73
N GLY A 138 -17.73 -4.77 -24.73
CA GLY A 138 -17.62 -3.53 -25.49
C GLY A 138 -18.34 -2.32 -24.89
N ARG A 139 -19.10 -2.48 -23.81
CA ARG A 139 -19.81 -1.40 -23.11
C ARG A 139 -18.95 -0.84 -21.98
N LEU A 140 -18.70 0.46 -21.98
CA LEU A 140 -17.99 1.14 -20.89
C LEU A 140 -18.78 1.01 -19.57
N LEU A 141 -18.14 0.41 -18.56
CA LEU A 141 -18.64 0.36 -17.19
C LEU A 141 -18.36 1.67 -16.46
N GLY A 142 -17.17 2.23 -16.63
CA GLY A 142 -16.75 3.48 -16.01
C GLY A 142 -15.25 3.72 -16.10
N ARG A 143 -14.84 4.79 -15.40
CA ARG A 143 -13.44 5.22 -15.30
C ARG A 143 -13.08 5.43 -13.84
N HIS A 144 -11.79 5.28 -13.54
CA HIS A 144 -11.22 5.55 -12.23
C HIS A 144 -9.86 6.23 -12.41
N THR A 145 -9.53 7.15 -11.52
CA THR A 145 -8.20 7.80 -11.47
C THR A 145 -7.63 7.61 -10.07
N GLY A 146 -6.41 7.15 -10.00
CA GLY A 146 -5.65 7.03 -8.77
C GLY A 146 -4.94 5.69 -8.63
N ALA A 147 -3.66 5.75 -8.32
CA ALA A 147 -2.89 4.58 -7.92
C ALA A 147 -3.23 4.18 -6.47
N TYR A 148 -3.12 2.90 -6.17
CA TYR A 148 -3.27 2.31 -4.83
C TYR A 148 -4.65 2.47 -4.19
N LEU A 149 -5.66 2.88 -4.95
CA LEU A 149 -7.05 3.01 -4.50
C LEU A 149 -7.94 1.98 -5.17
N PRO A 150 -8.80 1.29 -4.40
CA PRO A 150 -9.75 0.34 -4.97
C PRO A 150 -10.96 1.04 -5.58
N PHE A 151 -11.53 0.40 -6.60
CA PHE A 151 -12.81 0.77 -7.18
C PHE A 151 -13.61 -0.47 -7.60
N GLU A 152 -14.93 -0.33 -7.71
CA GLU A 152 -15.83 -1.45 -7.91
C GLU A 152 -16.99 -1.08 -8.85
N PHE A 153 -17.37 -2.03 -9.72
CA PHE A 153 -18.56 -1.92 -10.58
C PHE A 153 -19.59 -2.99 -10.22
N SER A 154 -20.85 -2.60 -10.15
CA SER A 154 -21.97 -3.56 -10.04
C SER A 154 -22.38 -4.04 -11.43
N LEU A 155 -22.41 -5.35 -11.62
CA LEU A 155 -22.71 -6.03 -12.87
C LEU A 155 -23.94 -6.93 -12.71
N ARG A 156 -24.66 -7.19 -13.81
CA ARG A 156 -25.68 -8.25 -13.87
C ARG A 156 -25.23 -9.27 -14.89
N LEU A 157 -24.94 -10.48 -14.42
CA LEU A 157 -24.36 -11.56 -15.22
C LEU A 157 -25.33 -12.74 -15.28
N ARG A 158 -25.25 -13.52 -16.38
CA ARG A 158 -26.01 -14.75 -16.57
C ARG A 158 -25.10 -15.95 -16.35
N ALA A 159 -25.61 -16.99 -15.68
CA ALA A 159 -24.88 -18.23 -15.45
C ALA A 159 -24.35 -18.83 -16.74
N GLY A 160 -23.07 -19.20 -16.73
CA GLY A 160 -22.40 -19.90 -17.84
C GLY A 160 -22.23 -19.08 -19.12
N VAL A 161 -22.57 -17.78 -19.11
CA VAL A 161 -22.32 -16.89 -20.24
C VAL A 161 -20.92 -16.29 -20.08
N ALA A 162 -20.11 -16.43 -21.13
CA ALA A 162 -18.80 -15.81 -21.18
C ALA A 162 -18.95 -14.33 -21.52
N HIS A 163 -18.29 -13.46 -20.73
CA HIS A 163 -18.26 -12.02 -20.91
C HIS A 163 -16.84 -11.56 -21.12
N GLU A 164 -16.59 -10.68 -22.09
CA GLU A 164 -15.27 -10.11 -22.36
C GLU A 164 -15.04 -8.88 -21.49
N LEU A 165 -14.11 -8.96 -20.57
CA LEU A 165 -13.65 -7.85 -19.72
C LEU A 165 -12.43 -7.19 -20.36
N VAL A 166 -12.50 -5.89 -20.57
CA VAL A 166 -11.41 -5.09 -21.13
C VAL A 166 -11.06 -3.95 -20.19
N VAL A 167 -9.77 -3.72 -19.96
CA VAL A 167 -9.24 -2.63 -19.14
C VAL A 167 -8.18 -1.88 -19.94
N ARG A 168 -8.31 -0.57 -20.02
CA ARG A 168 -7.27 0.34 -20.49
C ARG A 168 -6.65 1.03 -19.29
N ALA A 169 -5.36 0.85 -19.07
CA ALA A 169 -4.57 1.55 -18.07
C ALA A 169 -3.73 2.63 -18.76
N ASP A 170 -3.95 3.89 -18.42
CA ASP A 170 -3.17 5.03 -18.90
C ASP A 170 -2.29 5.55 -17.77
N PHE A 171 -0.98 5.43 -17.96
CA PHE A 171 0.02 5.87 -16.98
C PHE A 171 1.02 6.85 -17.60
N ARG A 172 0.59 7.58 -18.63
CA ARG A 172 1.36 8.66 -19.23
C ARG A 172 1.48 9.86 -18.29
N SER A 173 2.39 10.76 -18.63
CA SER A 173 2.53 12.07 -17.96
C SER A 173 2.82 12.00 -16.45
N PRO A 174 3.91 11.31 -16.03
CA PRO A 174 4.27 11.23 -14.61
C PRO A 174 4.42 12.59 -13.92
N ALA A 175 4.84 13.62 -14.66
CA ALA A 175 4.92 14.99 -14.12
C ALA A 175 3.54 15.56 -13.76
N GLN A 176 2.46 15.20 -14.50
CA GLN A 176 1.10 15.61 -14.13
C GLN A 176 0.62 14.85 -12.90
N GLN A 177 0.86 13.53 -12.84
CA GLN A 177 0.52 12.71 -11.67
C GLN A 177 1.20 13.24 -10.39
N GLN A 178 2.45 13.72 -10.51
CA GLN A 178 3.15 14.39 -9.39
C GLN A 178 2.47 15.68 -8.98
N ARG A 179 2.11 16.55 -9.94
CA ARG A 179 1.37 17.80 -9.65
C ARG A 179 0.04 17.53 -8.97
N ASP A 180 -0.63 16.45 -9.34
CA ASP A 180 -1.91 16.04 -8.75
C ASP A 180 -1.76 15.32 -7.40
N GLY A 181 -0.51 15.14 -6.92
CA GLY A 181 -0.21 14.58 -5.61
C GLY A 181 -0.29 13.05 -5.52
N TRP A 182 -0.25 12.33 -6.67
CA TRP A 182 -0.34 10.87 -6.67
C TRP A 182 0.96 10.17 -6.32
N HIS A 183 2.09 10.67 -6.78
CA HIS A 183 3.41 10.21 -6.38
C HIS A 183 4.44 11.34 -6.49
N ARG A 184 5.61 11.16 -5.91
CA ARG A 184 6.67 12.16 -5.94
C ARG A 184 7.79 11.75 -6.90
N THR A 185 8.75 10.99 -6.42
CA THR A 185 9.94 10.59 -7.15
C THR A 185 9.99 9.10 -7.44
N TRP A 186 8.91 8.36 -7.15
CA TRP A 186 8.84 6.92 -7.41
C TRP A 186 8.82 6.64 -8.91
N PHE A 187 9.10 5.39 -9.27
CA PHE A 187 8.98 4.98 -10.65
C PHE A 187 7.51 4.99 -11.08
N ASN A 188 7.27 5.39 -12.32
CA ASN A 188 5.93 5.47 -12.90
C ASN A 188 5.52 4.10 -13.46
N TYR A 189 5.23 3.14 -12.59
CA TYR A 189 4.68 1.86 -13.00
C TYR A 189 3.29 2.04 -13.61
N GLY A 190 2.87 1.13 -14.49
CA GLY A 190 1.57 1.25 -15.13
C GLY A 190 0.96 -0.07 -15.51
N GLY A 191 -0.33 -0.23 -15.14
CA GLY A 191 -1.11 -1.43 -15.41
C GLY A 191 -2.01 -1.84 -14.26
N ILE A 192 -2.45 -3.09 -14.27
CA ILE A 192 -3.25 -3.68 -13.19
C ILE A 192 -2.29 -4.19 -12.11
N ASN A 193 -1.90 -3.32 -11.19
CA ASN A 193 -0.84 -3.58 -10.22
C ASN A 193 -1.30 -4.32 -8.95
N ARG A 194 -2.60 -4.52 -8.76
CA ARG A 194 -3.16 -5.36 -7.67
C ARG A 194 -4.25 -6.27 -8.20
N GLU A 195 -4.76 -7.17 -7.37
CA GLU A 195 -5.73 -8.17 -7.76
C GLU A 195 -7.05 -7.59 -8.27
N VAL A 196 -7.70 -8.32 -9.17
CA VAL A 196 -9.05 -8.08 -9.64
C VAL A 196 -9.92 -9.21 -9.12
N THR A 197 -11.06 -8.89 -8.50
CA THR A 197 -11.95 -9.90 -7.94
C THR A 197 -13.38 -9.74 -8.44
N LEU A 198 -14.08 -10.88 -8.53
CA LEU A 198 -15.52 -10.95 -8.77
C LEU A 198 -16.19 -11.60 -7.56
N ARG A 199 -17.32 -11.08 -7.12
CA ARG A 199 -18.14 -11.69 -6.07
C ARG A 199 -19.63 -11.51 -6.32
N PRO A 200 -20.49 -12.46 -5.93
CA PRO A 200 -21.93 -12.25 -5.95
C PRO A 200 -22.34 -11.15 -4.95
N LEU A 201 -23.33 -10.36 -5.32
CA LEU A 201 -23.94 -9.36 -4.45
C LEU A 201 -25.22 -9.92 -3.84
N ALA A 202 -25.34 -9.81 -2.53
CA ALA A 202 -26.53 -10.18 -1.79
C ALA A 202 -27.59 -9.05 -1.81
N PRO A 203 -28.86 -9.36 -1.46
CA PRO A 203 -29.88 -8.34 -1.26
C PRO A 203 -29.50 -7.28 -0.22
N SER A 204 -28.76 -7.65 0.82
CA SER A 204 -28.09 -6.68 1.70
C SER A 204 -26.59 -6.88 1.71
N GLU A 205 -25.86 -5.79 1.81
CA GLU A 205 -24.40 -5.75 1.84
C GLU A 205 -23.90 -5.14 3.15
N LEU A 206 -22.79 -5.69 3.64
CA LEU A 206 -22.08 -5.18 4.81
C LEU A 206 -20.91 -4.30 4.35
N GLU A 207 -20.86 -3.06 4.83
CA GLU A 207 -19.88 -2.09 4.39
C GLU A 207 -19.16 -1.47 5.59
N ALA A 208 -17.89 -1.17 5.39
CA ALA A 208 -17.09 -0.32 6.26
C ALA A 208 -17.17 -0.70 7.76
N PRO A 209 -16.89 -1.96 8.14
CA PRO A 209 -16.85 -2.35 9.53
C PRO A 209 -15.75 -1.61 10.31
N THR A 210 -15.95 -1.49 11.62
CA THR A 210 -14.97 -0.94 12.56
C THR A 210 -14.95 -1.77 13.83
N VAL A 211 -13.76 -1.92 14.42
CA VAL A 211 -13.59 -2.56 15.72
C VAL A 211 -12.83 -1.59 16.63
N ARG A 212 -13.45 -1.21 17.74
CA ARG A 212 -12.85 -0.32 18.74
C ARG A 212 -12.69 -1.05 20.04
N THR A 213 -11.48 -1.03 20.59
CA THR A 213 -11.15 -1.70 21.85
C THR A 213 -10.76 -0.66 22.89
N ARG A 214 -11.34 -0.79 24.09
CA ARG A 214 -10.94 -0.07 25.30
C ARG A 214 -10.59 -1.08 26.37
N LEU A 215 -9.45 -0.87 27.04
CA LEU A 215 -8.97 -1.76 28.10
C LEU A 215 -9.30 -1.18 29.47
N HIS A 216 -9.92 -1.99 30.32
CA HIS A 216 -10.22 -1.62 31.69
C HIS A 216 -10.20 -2.85 32.63
N GLY A 217 -9.39 -2.81 33.69
CA GLY A 217 -9.37 -3.83 34.74
C GLY A 217 -9.10 -5.25 34.21
N GLY A 218 -8.21 -5.44 33.24
CA GLY A 218 -7.90 -6.75 32.64
C GLY A 218 -8.95 -7.25 31.63
N ARG A 219 -9.89 -6.40 31.25
CA ARG A 219 -10.96 -6.67 30.27
C ARG A 219 -10.81 -5.81 29.03
N ALA A 220 -11.29 -6.31 27.89
CA ALA A 220 -11.50 -5.51 26.70
C ALA A 220 -13.00 -5.24 26.52
N VAL A 221 -13.37 -3.97 26.45
CA VAL A 221 -14.68 -3.53 25.95
C VAL A 221 -14.53 -3.29 24.46
N VAL A 222 -15.25 -4.04 23.66
CA VAL A 222 -15.14 -4.05 22.19
C VAL A 222 -16.45 -3.61 21.57
N ASP A 223 -16.36 -2.57 20.75
CA ASP A 223 -17.47 -2.09 19.92
C ASP A 223 -17.21 -2.51 18.47
N VAL A 224 -18.11 -3.30 17.89
CA VAL A 224 -18.09 -3.69 16.48
C VAL A 224 -19.23 -2.98 15.78
N SER A 225 -18.91 -2.08 14.84
CA SER A 225 -19.89 -1.34 14.05
C SER A 225 -19.75 -1.67 12.59
N VAL A 226 -20.88 -1.70 11.86
CA VAL A 226 -20.91 -1.94 10.41
C VAL A 226 -22.09 -1.20 9.79
N LEU A 227 -21.96 -0.78 8.53
CA LEU A 227 -23.07 -0.33 7.72
C LEU A 227 -23.74 -1.55 7.07
N ILE A 228 -25.06 -1.66 7.20
CA ILE A 228 -25.85 -2.59 6.41
C ILE A 228 -26.62 -1.80 5.36
N ARG A 229 -26.46 -2.18 4.08
CA ARG A 229 -27.10 -1.52 2.95
C ARG A 229 -28.09 -2.46 2.30
N ASN A 230 -29.33 -2.00 2.13
CA ASN A 230 -30.32 -2.70 1.31
C ASN A 230 -30.06 -2.44 -0.18
N ARG A 231 -29.78 -3.49 -0.95
CA ARG A 231 -29.57 -3.45 -2.40
C ARG A 231 -30.79 -3.93 -3.21
N SER A 232 -31.86 -4.38 -2.51
CA SER A 232 -33.09 -4.77 -3.16
C SER A 232 -33.92 -3.54 -3.59
N ASP A 233 -34.95 -3.75 -4.36
CA ASP A 233 -35.86 -2.72 -4.86
C ASP A 233 -37.08 -2.48 -3.93
N HIS A 234 -37.09 -3.13 -2.77
CA HIS A 234 -38.16 -3.01 -1.76
C HIS A 234 -37.57 -2.84 -0.35
N PRO A 235 -38.31 -2.26 0.60
CA PRO A 235 -37.85 -2.18 1.99
C PRO A 235 -37.64 -3.58 2.58
N SER A 236 -36.58 -3.73 3.38
CA SER A 236 -36.24 -4.99 4.07
C SER A 236 -36.10 -4.79 5.57
N ASP A 237 -36.42 -5.81 6.34
CA ASP A 237 -36.10 -5.91 7.75
C ASP A 237 -34.81 -6.72 7.86
N GLU A 238 -33.80 -6.15 8.54
CA GLU A 238 -32.47 -6.74 8.63
C GLU A 238 -32.13 -7.13 10.06
N LEU A 239 -31.65 -8.35 10.20
CA LEU A 239 -31.06 -8.85 11.42
C LEU A 239 -29.59 -9.22 11.13
N LEU A 240 -28.69 -8.61 11.85
CA LEU A 240 -27.26 -8.88 11.74
C LEU A 240 -26.81 -9.69 12.96
N ALA A 241 -26.07 -10.76 12.68
CA ALA A 241 -25.36 -11.56 13.68
C ALA A 241 -23.87 -11.62 13.35
N GLY A 242 -23.06 -11.99 14.34
CA GLY A 242 -21.65 -12.21 14.07
C GLY A 242 -20.94 -12.92 15.21
N THR A 243 -19.67 -13.17 15.02
CA THR A 243 -18.80 -13.76 16.02
C THR A 243 -17.44 -13.08 16.03
N LEU A 244 -16.79 -13.08 17.19
CA LEU A 244 -15.43 -12.60 17.36
C LEU A 244 -14.63 -13.68 18.11
N ARG A 245 -13.79 -14.44 17.42
CA ARG A 245 -13.14 -15.65 17.94
C ARG A 245 -11.62 -15.57 17.87
N HIS A 246 -10.95 -15.89 18.97
CA HIS A 246 -9.51 -16.18 19.01
C HIS A 246 -9.31 -17.64 19.38
N ALA A 247 -8.55 -18.39 18.57
CA ALA A 247 -8.38 -19.85 18.73
C ALA A 247 -9.71 -20.59 18.96
N GLY A 248 -10.76 -20.20 18.22
CA GLY A 248 -12.11 -20.79 18.34
C GLY A 248 -12.95 -20.30 19.51
N VAL A 249 -12.41 -19.50 20.42
CA VAL A 249 -13.11 -19.02 21.64
C VAL A 249 -13.37 -17.52 21.56
N GLY A 250 -14.56 -17.07 22.00
CA GLY A 250 -14.90 -15.65 22.08
C GLY A 250 -16.42 -15.42 22.02
N PRO A 251 -16.88 -14.16 22.07
CA PRO A 251 -18.29 -13.81 22.13
C PRO A 251 -18.99 -13.92 20.78
N ASP A 252 -20.31 -14.12 20.86
CA ASP A 252 -21.24 -13.81 19.78
C ASP A 252 -21.53 -12.30 19.78
N LEU A 253 -21.68 -11.74 18.59
CA LEU A 253 -22.02 -10.34 18.38
C LEU A 253 -23.53 -10.24 18.09
N ARG A 254 -24.22 -9.46 18.89
CA ARG A 254 -25.66 -9.19 18.72
C ARG A 254 -25.84 -7.73 18.37
N PHE A 255 -26.48 -7.49 17.25
CA PHE A 255 -26.77 -6.15 16.75
C PHE A 255 -28.25 -5.81 16.94
N PRO A 256 -28.59 -4.51 17.07
CA PRO A 256 -29.98 -4.07 16.98
C PRO A 256 -30.59 -4.44 15.62
N ALA A 257 -31.84 -4.89 15.61
CA ALA A 257 -32.60 -5.10 14.38
C ALA A 257 -32.82 -3.77 13.65
N VAL A 258 -32.74 -3.81 12.33
CA VAL A 258 -33.04 -2.67 11.46
C VAL A 258 -34.34 -2.98 10.75
N GLN A 259 -35.37 -2.19 11.02
CA GLN A 259 -36.69 -2.36 10.40
C GLN A 259 -36.86 -1.37 9.24
N GLN A 260 -37.57 -1.82 8.19
CA GLN A 260 -37.96 -1.00 7.05
C GLN A 260 -36.78 -0.22 6.41
N LEU A 261 -35.64 -0.89 6.23
CA LEU A 261 -34.51 -0.31 5.50
C LEU A 261 -34.89 -0.15 4.03
N GLY A 262 -35.00 1.09 3.57
CA GLY A 262 -35.46 1.41 2.21
C GLY A 262 -34.45 0.97 1.12
N PRO A 263 -34.91 0.84 -0.15
CA PRO A 263 -34.00 0.55 -1.28
C PRO A 263 -32.82 1.52 -1.36
N GLY A 264 -31.58 0.99 -1.42
CA GLY A 264 -30.36 1.77 -1.45
C GLY A 264 -29.97 2.43 -0.12
N GLU A 265 -30.84 2.42 0.90
CA GLU A 265 -30.54 2.97 2.21
C GLU A 265 -29.46 2.15 2.92
N ALA A 266 -28.61 2.82 3.69
CA ALA A 266 -27.63 2.19 4.56
C ALA A 266 -27.79 2.67 6.00
N ARG A 267 -27.71 1.75 6.96
CA ARG A 267 -27.80 2.06 8.39
C ARG A 267 -26.63 1.47 9.17
N ARG A 268 -26.05 2.26 10.06
CA ARG A 268 -25.00 1.79 10.95
C ARG A 268 -25.60 1.11 12.17
N VAL A 269 -25.13 -0.09 12.46
CA VAL A 269 -25.46 -0.85 13.66
C VAL A 269 -24.19 -1.19 14.44
N THR A 270 -24.30 -1.34 15.76
CA THR A 270 -23.15 -1.59 16.65
C THR A 270 -23.51 -2.67 17.65
N ALA A 271 -22.63 -3.65 17.78
CA ALA A 271 -22.62 -4.64 18.84
C ALA A 271 -21.56 -4.26 19.91
N HIS A 272 -21.91 -4.48 21.18
CA HIS A 272 -21.03 -4.22 22.32
C HIS A 272 -20.78 -5.53 23.05
N VAL A 273 -19.49 -5.87 23.24
CA VAL A 273 -19.09 -7.08 23.99
C VAL A 273 -17.95 -6.78 24.96
N VAL A 274 -17.90 -7.57 26.03
CA VAL A 274 -16.82 -7.52 27.00
C VAL A 274 -16.10 -8.88 26.99
N ILE A 275 -14.77 -8.83 26.87
CA ILE A 275 -13.94 -10.03 26.85
C ILE A 275 -13.04 -9.99 28.09
N ASP A 276 -13.18 -10.99 28.96
CA ASP A 276 -12.33 -11.17 30.12
C ASP A 276 -10.98 -11.76 29.67
N ARG A 277 -9.88 -11.18 30.19
CA ARG A 277 -8.52 -11.61 29.84
C ARG A 277 -8.30 -11.79 28.34
N PRO A 278 -8.48 -10.73 27.52
CA PRO A 278 -8.37 -10.82 26.08
C PRO A 278 -6.94 -11.17 25.64
N ALA A 279 -6.80 -11.94 24.56
CA ALA A 279 -5.55 -12.10 23.86
C ALA A 279 -5.26 -10.82 23.05
N LEU A 280 -4.45 -9.92 23.60
CA LEU A 280 -4.18 -8.63 22.99
C LEU A 280 -3.18 -8.75 21.83
N TRP A 281 -3.38 -7.91 20.82
CA TRP A 281 -2.44 -7.77 19.71
C TRP A 281 -1.33 -6.76 20.07
N ALA A 282 -0.07 -7.16 19.85
CA ALA A 282 1.11 -6.31 19.96
C ALA A 282 2.28 -6.90 19.16
N PRO A 283 3.34 -6.12 18.84
CA PRO A 283 4.62 -6.69 18.41
C PRO A 283 5.11 -7.77 19.38
N GLY A 284 5.54 -8.92 18.84
CA GLY A 284 5.92 -10.09 19.67
C GLY A 284 4.75 -10.93 20.21
N SER A 285 3.51 -10.45 20.09
CA SER A 285 2.30 -11.18 20.48
C SER A 285 1.12 -10.80 19.56
N PRO A 286 1.20 -11.13 18.25
CA PRO A 286 0.25 -10.66 17.23
C PRO A 286 -1.05 -11.50 17.23
N ASN A 287 -1.77 -11.50 18.36
CA ASN A 287 -3.01 -12.26 18.52
C ASN A 287 -4.13 -11.63 17.69
N LEU A 288 -4.69 -12.39 16.77
CA LEU A 288 -5.79 -11.98 15.91
C LEU A 288 -7.07 -12.75 16.28
N TYR A 289 -8.19 -12.07 16.18
CA TYR A 289 -9.54 -12.62 16.31
C TYR A 289 -10.16 -12.72 14.92
N ALA A 290 -10.71 -13.86 14.58
CA ALA A 290 -11.57 -14.00 13.41
C ALA A 290 -12.89 -13.26 13.68
N LEU A 291 -13.18 -12.26 12.87
CA LEU A 291 -14.44 -11.54 12.82
C LEU A 291 -15.28 -12.12 11.69
N HIS A 292 -16.49 -12.60 12.03
CA HIS A 292 -17.47 -13.04 11.06
C HIS A 292 -18.78 -12.29 11.28
N LEU A 293 -19.33 -11.66 10.23
CA LEU A 293 -20.59 -10.93 10.26
C LEU A 293 -21.51 -11.45 9.15
N THR A 294 -22.80 -11.66 9.46
CA THR A 294 -23.78 -12.13 8.49
C THR A 294 -25.10 -11.40 8.67
N ALA A 295 -25.61 -10.82 7.59
CA ALA A 295 -26.97 -10.28 7.52
C ALA A 295 -27.96 -11.39 7.13
N ALA A 296 -29.19 -11.31 7.65
CA ALA A 296 -30.23 -12.31 7.39
C ALA A 296 -30.56 -12.47 5.90
N THR A 297 -30.41 -11.42 5.10
CA THR A 297 -30.68 -11.41 3.65
C THR A 297 -29.44 -11.68 2.80
N GLY A 298 -28.32 -12.11 3.42
CA GLY A 298 -27.20 -12.76 2.77
C GLY A 298 -25.86 -12.05 2.77
N GLY A 299 -25.76 -10.76 3.08
CA GLY A 299 -24.47 -10.06 3.15
C GLY A 299 -23.55 -10.67 4.22
N THR A 300 -22.33 -11.02 3.85
CA THR A 300 -21.36 -11.64 4.77
C THR A 300 -20.02 -10.92 4.69
N TRP A 301 -19.38 -10.73 5.86
CA TRP A 301 -18.05 -10.15 5.98
C TRP A 301 -17.16 -11.02 6.87
N ASN A 302 -15.96 -11.33 6.40
CA ASN A 302 -14.93 -12.03 7.16
C ASN A 302 -13.70 -11.15 7.31
N ASP A 303 -13.06 -11.18 8.48
CA ASP A 303 -11.81 -10.46 8.68
C ASP A 303 -11.02 -11.04 9.86
N HIS A 304 -9.77 -10.57 10.02
CA HIS A 304 -8.94 -10.83 11.18
C HIS A 304 -8.60 -9.50 11.85
N VAL A 305 -9.01 -9.33 13.09
CA VAL A 305 -8.84 -8.08 13.83
C VAL A 305 -8.01 -8.29 15.10
N GLY A 306 -7.15 -7.35 15.42
CA GLY A 306 -6.37 -7.37 16.66
C GLY A 306 -6.99 -6.47 17.72
N LEU A 307 -7.23 -7.05 18.92
CA LEU A 307 -7.70 -6.25 20.05
C LEU A 307 -6.51 -5.54 20.68
N ARG A 308 -6.48 -4.23 20.57
CA ARG A 308 -5.43 -3.39 21.15
C ARG A 308 -5.95 -2.02 21.54
N GLU A 309 -5.27 -1.37 22.46
CA GLU A 309 -5.51 0.02 22.79
C GLU A 309 -4.24 0.84 22.61
N LEU A 310 -4.28 1.81 21.69
CA LEU A 310 -3.23 2.79 21.49
C LEU A 310 -3.62 4.06 22.24
N ARG A 311 -2.71 4.56 23.06
CA ARG A 311 -2.88 5.83 23.79
C ARG A 311 -1.63 6.68 23.68
N TRP A 312 -1.80 7.99 23.74
CA TRP A 312 -0.69 8.94 23.80
C TRP A 312 -1.03 10.09 24.73
N ARG A 313 -0.05 10.48 25.51
CA ARG A 313 -0.18 11.62 26.44
C ARG A 313 1.18 12.25 26.67
N GLY A 314 1.25 13.58 26.51
CA GLY A 314 2.48 14.35 26.72
C GLY A 314 3.65 13.84 25.87
N GLY A 315 3.39 13.47 24.62
CA GLY A 315 4.39 12.95 23.67
C GLY A 315 4.79 11.47 23.88
N ARG A 316 4.22 10.79 24.86
CA ARG A 316 4.50 9.36 25.11
C ARG A 316 3.47 8.48 24.41
N LEU A 317 3.96 7.55 23.62
CA LEU A 317 3.14 6.55 22.93
C LEU A 317 3.07 5.26 23.75
N MET A 318 1.85 4.74 23.94
CA MET A 318 1.57 3.55 24.73
C MET A 318 0.72 2.58 23.91
N LEU A 319 1.04 1.29 23.97
CA LEU A 319 0.24 0.19 23.42
C LEU A 319 -0.14 -0.77 24.56
N ASN A 320 -1.42 -1.02 24.75
CA ASN A 320 -1.94 -1.91 25.80
C ASN A 320 -1.41 -1.58 27.22
N GLY A 321 -1.23 -0.28 27.49
CA GLY A 321 -0.71 0.20 28.77
C GLY A 321 0.82 0.20 28.91
N ALA A 322 1.57 -0.42 28.00
CA ALA A 322 3.02 -0.43 27.97
C ALA A 322 3.58 0.66 27.04
N ARG A 323 4.76 1.20 27.37
CA ARG A 323 5.43 2.18 26.51
C ARG A 323 5.81 1.54 25.18
N LEU A 324 5.43 2.19 24.09
CA LEU A 324 5.78 1.78 22.73
C LEU A 324 6.88 2.67 22.15
N ARG A 325 7.91 2.04 21.59
CA ARG A 325 8.91 2.68 20.73
C ARG A 325 8.97 1.96 19.39
N LEU A 326 8.76 2.70 18.32
CA LEU A 326 8.81 2.17 16.97
C LEU A 326 10.25 2.12 16.46
N HIS A 327 10.63 1.06 15.79
CA HIS A 327 11.91 0.95 15.09
C HIS A 327 11.78 0.00 13.90
N GLY A 328 12.40 0.37 12.80
CA GLY A 328 12.33 -0.44 11.58
C GLY A 328 12.82 0.31 10.35
N ALA A 329 12.22 0.00 9.21
CA ALA A 329 12.53 0.64 7.95
C ALA A 329 11.25 0.91 7.16
N SER A 330 11.21 2.01 6.42
CA SER A 330 10.15 2.30 5.45
C SER A 330 10.21 1.29 4.30
N LEU A 331 9.08 1.01 3.67
CA LEU A 331 9.00 0.13 2.50
C LEU A 331 8.28 0.80 1.33
N HIS A 332 8.62 0.37 0.14
CA HIS A 332 7.83 0.54 -1.08
C HIS A 332 7.37 -0.83 -1.57
N GLU A 333 6.14 -0.92 -2.06
CA GLU A 333 5.68 -2.08 -2.82
C GLU A 333 6.35 -2.05 -4.19
N ASP A 334 7.59 -2.55 -4.23
CA ASP A 334 8.42 -2.55 -5.43
C ASP A 334 9.40 -3.74 -5.39
N ALA A 335 9.47 -4.51 -6.47
CA ALA A 335 10.39 -5.63 -6.61
C ALA A 335 10.94 -5.74 -8.03
N GLU A 336 12.18 -6.21 -8.14
CA GLU A 336 12.89 -6.36 -9.40
C GLU A 336 12.08 -7.16 -10.42
N GLY A 337 11.90 -6.58 -11.62
CA GLY A 337 11.24 -7.21 -12.77
C GLY A 337 9.71 -7.26 -12.72
N VAL A 338 9.09 -6.96 -11.57
CA VAL A 338 7.63 -6.95 -11.42
C VAL A 338 7.08 -5.59 -10.98
N GLY A 339 7.95 -4.66 -10.54
CA GLY A 339 7.55 -3.35 -10.05
C GLY A 339 6.60 -3.47 -8.86
N ASP A 340 5.49 -2.72 -8.88
CA ASP A 340 4.48 -2.73 -7.83
C ASP A 340 3.38 -3.80 -8.01
N ALA A 341 3.53 -4.70 -8.99
CA ALA A 341 2.65 -5.86 -9.19
C ALA A 341 3.13 -7.07 -8.35
N LEU A 342 3.17 -6.92 -7.04
CA LEU A 342 3.74 -7.91 -6.13
C LEU A 342 2.94 -9.21 -6.07
N SER A 343 3.65 -10.33 -6.13
CA SER A 343 3.11 -11.65 -5.77
C SER A 343 3.02 -11.83 -4.25
N THR A 344 2.33 -12.88 -3.81
CA THR A 344 2.30 -13.27 -2.40
C THR A 344 3.71 -13.57 -1.86
N ALA A 345 4.58 -14.17 -2.68
CA ALA A 345 5.96 -14.48 -2.32
C ALA A 345 6.81 -13.20 -2.14
N ASP A 346 6.60 -12.18 -2.98
CA ASP A 346 7.29 -10.88 -2.83
C ASP A 346 6.88 -10.19 -1.53
N MET A 347 5.60 -10.21 -1.18
CA MET A 347 5.09 -9.66 0.08
C MET A 347 5.62 -10.44 1.30
N ASP A 348 5.66 -11.77 1.24
CA ASP A 348 6.24 -12.61 2.30
C ASP A 348 7.72 -12.32 2.49
N LYS A 349 8.48 -12.11 1.39
CA LYS A 349 9.88 -11.73 1.42
C LYS A 349 10.09 -10.35 2.07
N MET A 350 9.27 -9.36 1.77
CA MET A 350 9.35 -8.03 2.39
C MET A 350 9.12 -8.10 3.90
N VAL A 351 8.15 -8.88 4.35
CA VAL A 351 7.91 -9.08 5.80
C VAL A 351 9.09 -9.80 6.45
N ALA A 352 9.66 -10.83 5.82
CA ALA A 352 10.83 -11.52 6.31
C ALA A 352 12.07 -10.59 6.41
N GLU A 353 12.25 -9.68 5.47
CA GLU A 353 13.32 -8.67 5.49
C GLU A 353 13.15 -7.69 6.66
N LEU A 354 11.94 -7.22 6.95
CA LEU A 354 11.64 -6.41 8.15
C LEU A 354 11.99 -7.16 9.43
N GLN A 355 11.60 -8.43 9.52
CA GLN A 355 11.94 -9.29 10.66
C GLN A 355 13.45 -9.54 10.77
N ALA A 356 14.14 -9.73 9.63
CA ALA A 356 15.58 -9.97 9.60
C ALA A 356 16.39 -8.79 10.13
N VAL A 357 15.92 -7.56 9.98
CA VAL A 357 16.56 -6.37 10.57
C VAL A 357 16.06 -6.07 11.99
N GLY A 358 15.17 -6.89 12.56
CA GLY A 358 14.63 -6.72 13.90
C GLY A 358 13.62 -5.58 14.02
N ALA A 359 12.90 -5.27 12.93
CA ALA A 359 11.88 -4.22 12.92
C ALA A 359 10.64 -4.64 13.73
N ASN A 360 10.06 -3.69 14.48
CA ASN A 360 8.70 -3.80 15.02
C ASN A 360 7.73 -2.86 14.31
N ALA A 361 8.22 -2.04 13.39
CA ALA A 361 7.42 -1.08 12.62
C ALA A 361 7.98 -0.86 11.22
N THR A 362 7.09 -0.44 10.32
CA THR A 362 7.41 0.06 8.99
C THR A 362 6.63 1.34 8.69
N ARG A 363 6.93 1.99 7.58
CA ARG A 363 6.20 3.13 7.03
C ARG A 363 6.01 2.93 5.53
N ALA A 364 4.86 3.30 5.03
CA ALA A 364 4.60 3.44 3.61
C ALA A 364 4.10 4.85 3.31
N GLN A 365 4.42 5.36 2.12
CA GLN A 365 3.97 6.67 1.64
C GLN A 365 2.69 6.59 0.79
N HIS A 366 2.17 5.39 0.58
CA HIS A 366 0.92 5.11 -0.15
C HIS A 366 0.12 4.04 0.59
N GLY A 367 -1.19 3.93 0.33
CA GLY A 367 -2.02 2.86 0.86
C GLY A 367 -1.46 1.49 0.46
N LEU A 368 -1.17 0.64 1.44
CA LEU A 368 -0.62 -0.69 1.21
C LEU A 368 -1.67 -1.65 0.66
N SER A 369 -1.22 -2.68 -0.06
CA SER A 369 -2.07 -3.79 -0.45
C SER A 369 -2.70 -4.44 0.79
N PRO A 370 -4.02 -4.72 0.79
CA PRO A 370 -4.65 -5.46 1.89
C PRO A 370 -3.95 -6.78 2.21
N ALA A 371 -3.47 -7.48 1.19
CA ALA A 371 -2.73 -8.73 1.37
C ALA A 371 -1.39 -8.55 2.11
N LEU A 372 -0.70 -7.43 1.89
CA LEU A 372 0.52 -7.10 2.63
C LEU A 372 0.21 -6.66 4.06
N LEU A 373 -0.85 -5.87 4.27
CA LEU A 373 -1.29 -5.47 5.61
C LEU A 373 -1.67 -6.67 6.47
N GLU A 374 -2.39 -7.67 5.94
CA GLU A 374 -2.68 -8.90 6.67
C GLU A 374 -1.42 -9.67 7.10
N ARG A 375 -0.36 -9.62 6.28
CA ARG A 375 0.94 -10.22 6.61
C ARG A 375 1.64 -9.46 7.73
N LEU A 376 1.60 -8.13 7.70
CA LEU A 376 2.13 -7.28 8.76
C LEU A 376 1.36 -7.46 10.07
N ASP A 377 0.03 -7.61 10.01
CA ASP A 377 -0.81 -7.94 11.18
C ASP A 377 -0.39 -9.25 11.83
N ARG A 378 -0.21 -10.31 11.01
CA ARG A 378 0.25 -11.63 11.49
C ARG A 378 1.68 -11.62 12.01
N ALA A 379 2.53 -10.78 11.44
CA ALA A 379 3.92 -10.62 11.86
C ALA A 379 4.10 -9.73 13.09
N GLY A 380 3.06 -9.00 13.51
CA GLY A 380 3.14 -8.03 14.61
C GLY A 380 3.99 -6.80 14.27
N ILE A 381 4.02 -6.39 13.00
CA ILE A 381 4.76 -5.22 12.55
C ILE A 381 3.79 -4.05 12.41
N LEU A 382 4.07 -2.98 13.16
CA LEU A 382 3.27 -1.75 13.14
C LEU A 382 3.49 -0.95 11.85
N VAL A 383 2.46 -0.21 11.43
CA VAL A 383 2.50 0.60 10.19
C VAL A 383 2.22 2.06 10.51
N TRP A 384 3.15 2.92 10.14
CA TRP A 384 2.95 4.37 10.02
C TRP A 384 2.51 4.65 8.59
N GLN A 385 1.21 4.88 8.38
CA GLN A 385 0.58 4.83 7.06
C GLN A 385 0.45 6.22 6.46
N GLY A 386 1.15 6.49 5.37
CA GLY A 386 0.93 7.65 4.52
C GLY A 386 -0.40 7.54 3.77
N VAL A 387 -1.28 8.48 3.98
CA VAL A 387 -2.63 8.51 3.38
C VAL A 387 -2.87 9.78 2.57
N GLY A 388 -2.11 10.82 2.81
CA GLY A 388 -2.20 12.10 2.15
C GLY A 388 -1.37 12.18 0.86
N PRO A 389 -1.26 13.36 0.27
CA PRO A 389 -0.39 13.59 -0.87
C PRO A 389 1.07 13.35 -0.46
N VAL A 390 1.83 12.82 -1.39
CA VAL A 390 3.28 12.77 -1.26
C VAL A 390 3.79 14.09 -1.78
N ASP A 391 4.04 14.99 -0.85
CA ASP A 391 4.32 16.35 -1.21
C ASP A 391 5.79 16.60 -1.54
N ALA A 392 6.03 17.47 -2.51
CA ALA A 392 7.30 18.14 -2.66
C ALA A 392 7.24 19.48 -1.92
N PRO A 393 8.35 19.95 -1.35
CA PRO A 393 8.37 21.24 -0.67
C PRO A 393 7.80 22.38 -1.52
N GLY A 394 6.79 23.06 -1.02
CA GLY A 394 6.18 24.23 -1.66
C GLY A 394 5.20 23.97 -2.79
N ASP A 395 4.75 22.72 -2.96
CA ASP A 395 3.83 22.36 -4.05
C ASP A 395 2.34 22.62 -3.77
N TRP A 396 1.99 23.08 -2.57
CA TRP A 396 0.67 23.57 -2.26
C TRP A 396 0.51 25.00 -2.79
N THR A 397 0.12 25.12 -4.07
CA THR A 397 -0.09 26.39 -4.78
C THR A 397 -1.56 26.60 -5.14
N ALA A 398 -1.89 27.62 -5.91
CA ALA A 398 -3.26 28.04 -6.22
C ALA A 398 -4.14 26.98 -6.95
N ASP A 399 -3.56 25.92 -7.52
CA ASP A 399 -4.31 24.80 -8.11
C ASP A 399 -4.84 23.79 -7.08
N ASP A 400 -4.79 24.15 -5.81
CA ASP A 400 -5.02 23.29 -4.65
C ASP A 400 -6.47 22.83 -4.47
N ALA A 401 -7.43 23.39 -5.20
CA ALA A 401 -8.81 22.91 -5.14
C ALA A 401 -8.90 21.44 -5.64
N VAL A 402 -8.20 21.12 -6.73
CA VAL A 402 -8.14 19.76 -7.28
C VAL A 402 -7.28 18.87 -6.38
N ARG A 403 -6.07 19.30 -6.04
CA ARG A 403 -5.16 18.56 -5.15
C ARG A 403 -5.78 18.32 -3.78
N GLY A 404 -6.36 19.33 -3.16
CA GLY A 404 -7.02 19.21 -1.86
C GLY A 404 -8.25 18.30 -1.90
N HIS A 405 -9.00 18.28 -2.99
CA HIS A 405 -10.12 17.34 -3.17
C HIS A 405 -9.60 15.90 -3.32
N VAL A 406 -8.65 15.67 -4.21
CA VAL A 406 -8.01 14.37 -4.43
C VAL A 406 -7.38 13.85 -3.13
N ALA A 407 -6.67 14.70 -2.39
CA ALA A 407 -6.06 14.34 -1.12
C ALA A 407 -7.10 13.86 -0.09
N ARG A 408 -8.22 14.56 0.07
CA ARG A 408 -9.29 14.18 1.01
C ARG A 408 -9.94 12.85 0.64
N GLU A 409 -10.25 12.65 -0.65
CA GLU A 409 -10.82 11.38 -1.12
C GLU A 409 -9.84 10.22 -0.94
N ARG A 410 -8.57 10.44 -1.19
CA ARG A 410 -7.52 9.45 -0.97
C ARG A 410 -7.42 9.06 0.51
N VAL A 411 -7.38 10.04 1.43
CA VAL A 411 -7.40 9.77 2.88
C VAL A 411 -8.60 8.90 3.26
N ARG A 412 -9.81 9.32 2.85
CA ARG A 412 -11.05 8.60 3.18
C ARG A 412 -11.07 7.18 2.63
N ALA A 413 -10.61 6.99 1.38
CA ALA A 413 -10.57 5.67 0.75
C ALA A 413 -9.58 4.75 1.46
N THR A 414 -8.36 5.22 1.72
CA THR A 414 -7.32 4.45 2.41
C THR A 414 -7.76 4.10 3.84
N VAL A 415 -8.28 5.06 4.59
CA VAL A 415 -8.75 4.80 5.97
C VAL A 415 -9.91 3.81 6.00
N ARG A 416 -10.86 3.89 5.07
CA ARG A 416 -11.95 2.91 4.99
C ARG A 416 -11.43 1.50 4.72
N GLN A 417 -10.43 1.36 3.88
CA GLN A 417 -9.83 0.08 3.52
C GLN A 417 -9.00 -0.52 4.65
N GLU A 418 -8.21 0.30 5.35
CA GLU A 418 -7.15 -0.17 6.23
C GLU A 418 -7.49 -0.14 7.73
N ARG A 419 -8.57 0.50 8.15
CA ARG A 419 -8.89 0.73 9.58
C ARG A 419 -9.16 -0.51 10.42
N LEU A 420 -9.38 -1.69 9.83
CA LEU A 420 -9.50 -2.94 10.57
C LEU A 420 -8.14 -3.54 10.94
N HIS A 421 -7.08 -3.18 10.21
CA HIS A 421 -5.74 -3.70 10.46
C HIS A 421 -5.15 -3.17 11.78
N PRO A 422 -4.86 -4.06 12.74
CA PRO A 422 -4.29 -3.64 14.03
C PRO A 422 -2.85 -3.12 13.90
N SER A 423 -2.14 -3.46 12.85
CA SER A 423 -0.80 -2.95 12.55
C SER A 423 -0.79 -1.43 12.32
N VAL A 424 -1.80 -0.86 11.68
CA VAL A 424 -1.85 0.58 11.37
C VAL A 424 -2.03 1.39 12.65
N VAL A 425 -1.05 2.25 12.99
CA VAL A 425 -1.06 3.05 14.23
C VAL A 425 -1.15 4.55 14.00
N ALA A 426 -0.89 5.02 12.79
CA ALA A 426 -0.95 6.44 12.43
C ALA A 426 -1.45 6.63 11.00
N TRP A 427 -2.19 7.70 10.81
CA TRP A 427 -2.57 8.26 9.52
C TRP A 427 -1.72 9.50 9.27
N ASP A 428 -0.76 9.38 8.37
CA ASP A 428 0.18 10.45 8.02
C ASP A 428 -0.38 11.25 6.85
N LEU A 429 -0.84 12.47 7.15
CA LEU A 429 -1.63 13.31 6.23
C LEU A 429 -0.79 14.01 5.18
N VAL A 430 0.47 14.29 5.46
CA VAL A 430 1.38 14.98 4.53
C VAL A 430 2.80 14.49 4.75
N ASN A 431 3.42 14.00 3.69
CA ASN A 431 4.85 13.75 3.68
C ASN A 431 5.62 15.05 3.44
N GLU A 432 6.58 15.36 4.31
CA GLU A 432 7.54 16.46 4.14
C GLU A 432 6.90 17.87 4.00
N VAL A 433 6.13 18.27 5.02
CA VAL A 433 5.59 19.63 5.13
C VAL A 433 6.69 20.68 4.97
N ALA A 434 6.54 21.53 3.97
CA ALA A 434 7.44 22.64 3.70
C ALA A 434 6.98 23.95 4.35
N GLY A 435 7.85 24.99 4.32
CA GLY A 435 7.48 26.31 4.78
C GLY A 435 6.97 26.37 6.22
N ASN A 436 7.29 25.38 7.05
CA ASN A 436 6.85 25.24 8.43
C ASN A 436 5.31 25.21 8.59
N GLY A 437 4.59 24.70 7.59
CA GLY A 437 3.13 24.56 7.65
C GLY A 437 2.40 25.89 7.77
N HIS A 438 2.83 26.91 7.02
CA HIS A 438 2.18 28.22 6.95
C HIS A 438 1.28 28.39 5.73
N ASP A 439 1.31 27.48 4.76
CA ASP A 439 0.39 27.53 3.63
C ASP A 439 -1.06 27.36 4.12
N ALA A 440 -1.92 28.30 3.75
CA ALA A 440 -3.29 28.35 4.26
C ALA A 440 -4.15 27.19 3.79
N THR A 441 -3.91 26.69 2.57
CA THR A 441 -4.66 25.58 1.97
C THR A 441 -4.25 24.26 2.61
N GLU A 442 -2.95 24.06 2.80
CA GLU A 442 -2.39 22.89 3.50
C GLU A 442 -2.87 22.86 4.97
N VAL A 443 -2.82 23.99 5.67
CA VAL A 443 -3.36 24.14 7.05
C VAL A 443 -4.83 23.77 7.11
N ALA A 444 -5.64 24.24 6.16
CA ALA A 444 -7.07 23.90 6.11
C ALA A 444 -7.29 22.42 5.86
N TYR A 445 -6.55 21.83 4.91
CA TYR A 445 -6.62 20.40 4.61
C TYR A 445 -6.29 19.55 5.85
N VAL A 446 -5.14 19.78 6.48
CA VAL A 446 -4.69 19.01 7.65
C VAL A 446 -5.66 19.15 8.81
N ARG A 447 -6.11 20.38 9.11
CA ARG A 447 -7.09 20.64 10.16
C ARG A 447 -8.39 19.88 9.94
N ASP A 448 -8.94 19.93 8.72
CA ASP A 448 -10.24 19.33 8.41
C ASP A 448 -10.16 17.81 8.44
N MET A 449 -9.08 17.20 7.88
CA MET A 449 -8.85 15.77 7.92
C MET A 449 -8.54 15.28 9.34
N ALA A 450 -7.75 15.99 10.12
CA ALA A 450 -7.49 15.64 11.50
C ALA A 450 -8.79 15.58 12.32
N ARG A 451 -9.67 16.58 12.18
CA ARG A 451 -10.97 16.58 12.86
C ARG A 451 -11.87 15.45 12.43
N GLU A 452 -11.86 15.11 11.13
CA GLU A 452 -12.62 13.97 10.59
C GLU A 452 -12.11 12.66 11.18
N LEU A 453 -10.80 12.43 11.15
CA LEU A 453 -10.18 11.19 11.64
C LEU A 453 -10.29 11.03 13.16
N HIS A 454 -10.17 12.10 13.95
CA HIS A 454 -10.40 12.05 15.39
C HIS A 454 -11.83 11.62 15.76
N ARG A 455 -12.83 11.92 14.91
CA ARG A 455 -14.21 11.44 15.11
C ARG A 455 -14.40 10.00 14.64
N GLU A 456 -13.86 9.67 13.46
CA GLU A 456 -14.14 8.38 12.80
C GLU A 456 -13.24 7.26 13.29
N ASP A 457 -11.98 7.56 13.59
CA ASP A 457 -10.98 6.58 14.00
C ASP A 457 -10.06 7.09 15.14
N PRO A 458 -10.61 7.41 16.32
CA PRO A 458 -9.86 7.98 17.45
C PRO A 458 -8.82 7.03 18.06
N GLY A 459 -8.72 5.81 17.57
CA GLY A 459 -7.76 4.80 18.02
C GLY A 459 -6.42 4.82 17.30
N ARG A 460 -6.17 5.82 16.43
CA ARG A 460 -4.92 6.01 15.70
C ARG A 460 -4.46 7.45 15.76
N LEU A 461 -3.14 7.64 15.67
CA LEU A 461 -2.53 8.97 15.59
C LEU A 461 -2.87 9.63 14.26
N VAL A 462 -3.09 10.92 14.28
CA VAL A 462 -3.04 11.77 13.09
C VAL A 462 -1.69 12.46 13.07
N ALA A 463 -0.95 12.32 11.98
CA ALA A 463 0.45 12.70 11.86
C ALA A 463 0.73 13.53 10.61
N VAL A 464 1.87 14.21 10.61
CA VAL A 464 2.51 14.83 9.45
C VAL A 464 4.02 14.73 9.60
N ASP A 465 4.75 14.74 8.47
CA ASP A 465 6.21 14.73 8.45
C ASP A 465 6.76 16.13 8.14
N VAL A 466 7.74 16.59 8.91
CA VAL A 466 8.51 17.82 8.65
C VAL A 466 9.60 17.51 7.64
N TRP A 467 9.71 18.36 6.62
CA TRP A 467 10.74 18.22 5.60
C TRP A 467 12.11 18.65 6.09
N GLY A 468 13.09 17.78 5.84
CA GLY A 468 14.51 18.09 5.95
C GLY A 468 15.05 18.11 7.37
N SER A 469 16.37 18.30 7.43
CA SER A 469 17.18 18.18 8.66
C SER A 469 17.19 19.46 9.50
N HIS A 470 16.35 20.43 9.18
CA HIS A 470 16.30 21.75 9.82
C HIS A 470 14.92 22.03 10.42
N PRO A 471 14.54 21.33 11.52
CA PRO A 471 13.26 21.57 12.16
C PRO A 471 13.15 23.06 12.56
N PRO A 472 11.95 23.65 12.44
CA PRO A 472 11.75 25.06 12.73
C PRO A 472 11.99 25.36 14.21
N LYS A 473 12.26 26.64 14.55
CA LYS A 473 12.43 27.07 15.95
C LYS A 473 11.11 27.08 16.72
N ALA A 474 9.98 27.27 16.03
CA ALA A 474 8.63 27.23 16.57
C ALA A 474 7.69 26.57 15.55
N PRO A 475 6.69 25.80 15.99
CA PRO A 475 5.78 25.13 15.08
C PRO A 475 4.83 26.12 14.39
N GLY A 476 4.62 25.95 13.10
CA GLY A 476 3.59 26.67 12.35
C GLY A 476 2.17 26.23 12.71
N PRO A 477 1.14 26.88 12.13
CA PRO A 477 -0.25 26.65 12.49
C PRO A 477 -0.75 25.22 12.16
N LEU A 478 -0.20 24.59 11.13
CA LEU A 478 -0.58 23.24 10.67
C LEU A 478 -0.43 22.18 11.79
N TYR A 479 0.63 22.26 12.58
CA TYR A 479 0.95 21.27 13.60
C TYR A 479 0.01 21.26 14.82
N ARG A 480 -0.92 22.24 14.90
CA ARG A 480 -1.85 22.36 16.04
C ARG A 480 -2.77 21.15 16.16
N ASP A 481 -3.35 20.73 15.05
CA ASP A 481 -4.47 19.78 15.02
C ASP A 481 -4.04 18.31 14.92
N VAL A 482 -2.72 18.01 14.80
CA VAL A 482 -2.19 16.64 14.72
C VAL A 482 -1.71 16.13 16.09
N ASP A 483 -1.65 14.81 16.25
CA ASP A 483 -1.18 14.13 17.47
C ASP A 483 0.32 13.89 17.44
N ALA A 484 0.85 13.66 16.27
CA ALA A 484 2.23 13.26 16.04
C ALA A 484 2.89 14.11 14.96
N VAL A 485 4.18 14.31 15.12
CA VAL A 485 5.03 14.95 14.13
C VAL A 485 6.24 14.07 13.88
N ALA A 486 6.53 13.79 12.62
CA ALA A 486 7.72 13.07 12.23
C ALA A 486 8.73 13.98 11.52
N LEU A 487 9.96 13.52 11.37
CA LEU A 487 11.06 14.26 10.77
C LEU A 487 11.76 13.40 9.73
N THR A 488 11.98 13.93 8.52
CA THR A 488 12.87 13.35 7.52
C THR A 488 14.28 13.89 7.74
N ASN A 489 15.14 13.15 8.45
CA ASN A 489 16.42 13.64 8.95
C ASN A 489 17.61 13.04 8.16
N TYR A 490 18.14 13.81 7.25
CA TYR A 490 19.27 13.40 6.41
C TYR A 490 20.61 14.10 6.75
N VAL A 491 20.80 14.48 8.02
CA VAL A 491 22.13 14.96 8.51
C VAL A 491 23.19 13.90 8.25
N GLY A 492 24.27 14.29 7.60
CA GLY A 492 25.33 13.39 7.17
C GLY A 492 25.10 12.72 5.81
N TRP A 493 23.99 13.06 5.13
CA TRP A 493 23.75 12.69 3.74
C TRP A 493 23.50 13.94 2.89
N TYR A 494 22.25 14.39 2.72
CA TYR A 494 21.97 15.62 1.97
C TYR A 494 22.51 16.88 2.66
N ASP A 495 22.63 16.82 3.97
CA ASP A 495 23.20 17.89 4.81
C ASP A 495 24.52 17.42 5.42
N GLY A 496 25.63 17.81 4.79
CA GLY A 496 26.97 17.67 5.35
C GLY A 496 27.60 16.27 5.25
N ALA A 497 27.32 15.51 4.18
CA ALA A 497 28.04 14.27 3.91
C ALA A 497 29.57 14.47 3.74
N ASP A 498 29.99 15.67 3.33
CA ASP A 498 31.39 16.12 3.19
C ASP A 498 32.08 16.48 4.52
N ARG A 499 31.32 16.54 5.63
CA ARG A 499 31.82 16.88 6.94
C ARG A 499 32.49 15.71 7.65
N SER A 500 33.33 15.99 8.63
CA SER A 500 33.90 14.94 9.47
C SER A 500 32.82 14.20 10.28
N LYS A 501 33.05 12.92 10.58
CA LYS A 501 32.15 12.09 11.40
C LYS A 501 31.82 12.74 12.76
N ALA A 502 32.75 13.49 13.34
CA ALA A 502 32.53 14.23 14.59
C ALA A 502 31.56 15.42 14.41
N GLN A 503 31.67 16.15 13.30
CA GLN A 503 30.77 17.26 12.96
C GLN A 503 29.35 16.73 12.70
N ILE A 504 29.23 15.70 11.86
CA ILE A 504 27.94 15.04 11.59
C ILE A 504 27.28 14.58 12.90
N THR A 505 28.04 13.97 13.82
CA THR A 505 27.50 13.51 15.11
C THR A 505 26.97 14.66 15.96
N ARG A 506 27.69 15.79 16.04
CA ARG A 506 27.24 16.96 16.81
C ARG A 506 25.99 17.59 16.20
N GLU A 507 25.96 17.74 14.89
CA GLU A 507 24.84 18.34 14.18
C GLU A 507 23.57 17.46 14.28
N LEU A 508 23.72 16.17 14.09
CA LEU A 508 22.63 15.21 14.26
C LEU A 508 22.00 15.29 15.66
N HIS A 509 22.83 15.36 16.70
CA HIS A 509 22.35 15.54 18.07
C HIS A 509 21.60 16.88 18.23
N ALA A 510 22.21 17.98 17.77
CA ALA A 510 21.61 19.31 17.88
C ALA A 510 20.28 19.43 17.11
N THR A 511 20.21 18.87 15.91
CA THR A 511 18.99 18.80 15.10
C THR A 511 17.89 18.01 15.80
N THR A 512 18.23 16.85 16.36
CA THR A 512 17.24 15.99 17.03
C THR A 512 16.73 16.63 18.33
N VAL A 513 17.59 17.29 19.11
CA VAL A 513 17.20 18.05 20.31
C VAL A 513 16.27 19.19 19.91
N ARG A 514 16.62 19.99 18.90
CA ARG A 514 15.78 21.08 18.39
C ARG A 514 14.40 20.56 17.97
N PHE A 515 14.33 19.45 17.25
CA PHE A 515 13.08 18.82 16.85
C PHE A 515 12.22 18.48 18.07
N ALA A 516 12.83 17.83 19.08
CA ALA A 516 12.13 17.47 20.30
C ALA A 516 11.62 18.67 21.10
N ASP A 517 12.39 19.75 21.15
CA ASP A 517 12.00 20.99 21.85
C ASP A 517 10.90 21.74 21.11
N THR A 518 10.97 21.84 19.77
CA THR A 518 9.99 22.52 18.94
C THR A 518 8.61 21.90 19.06
N PHE A 519 8.54 20.57 19.00
CA PHE A 519 7.26 19.85 18.99
C PHE A 519 6.95 19.16 20.34
N LYS A 520 7.39 19.77 21.42
CA LYS A 520 7.14 19.27 22.78
C LYS A 520 5.65 18.97 23.03
N GLY A 521 5.36 17.79 23.54
CA GLY A 521 4.00 17.32 23.81
C GLY A 521 3.34 16.53 22.70
N LYS A 522 3.88 16.56 21.47
CA LYS A 522 3.50 15.67 20.37
C LYS A 522 4.22 14.33 20.47
N VAL A 523 3.66 13.27 19.88
CA VAL A 523 4.39 12.03 19.63
C VAL A 523 5.41 12.30 18.51
N LEU A 524 6.68 12.00 18.76
CA LEU A 524 7.76 12.33 17.85
C LEU A 524 8.37 11.07 17.23
N LEU A 525 8.47 11.07 15.90
CA LEU A 525 9.09 10.01 15.11
C LEU A 525 10.19 10.60 14.22
N VAL A 526 11.23 9.86 13.94
CA VAL A 526 12.07 10.12 12.77
C VAL A 526 11.65 9.12 11.70
N SER A 527 10.89 9.60 10.72
CA SER A 527 10.25 8.76 9.70
C SER A 527 11.18 8.38 8.56
N GLU A 528 12.25 9.18 8.35
CA GLU A 528 13.25 8.92 7.33
C GLU A 528 14.63 9.33 7.81
N PHE A 529 15.61 8.44 7.61
CA PHE A 529 17.04 8.72 7.69
C PHE A 529 17.80 7.61 6.95
N GLY A 530 18.87 7.98 6.27
CA GLY A 530 19.63 7.00 5.50
C GLY A 530 20.66 7.66 4.58
N ALA A 531 21.42 6.83 3.90
CA ALA A 531 22.37 7.21 2.86
C ALA A 531 22.37 6.16 1.76
N GLU A 532 22.53 6.56 0.53
CA GLU A 532 22.75 5.62 -0.57
C GLU A 532 24.06 4.88 -0.41
N ALA A 533 24.10 3.64 -0.88
CA ALA A 533 25.32 2.86 -0.92
C ALA A 533 25.30 1.85 -2.07
N ASN A 534 26.42 1.81 -2.81
CA ASN A 534 26.67 0.87 -3.89
C ASN A 534 28.14 0.45 -3.90
N ALA A 535 28.51 -0.48 -4.77
CA ALA A 535 29.86 -1.01 -4.87
C ALA A 535 30.83 -0.09 -5.63
N GLU A 536 30.32 0.89 -6.37
CA GLU A 536 31.08 1.80 -7.22
C GLU A 536 31.81 2.89 -6.40
N ASN A 537 31.29 3.21 -5.21
CA ASN A 537 31.90 4.18 -4.32
C ASN A 537 32.89 3.50 -3.35
N PRO A 538 33.99 4.20 -2.94
CA PRO A 538 34.88 3.72 -1.89
C PRO A 538 34.07 3.44 -0.59
N THR A 539 34.30 2.29 0.02
CA THR A 539 33.42 1.76 1.06
C THR A 539 33.26 2.65 2.30
N ASP A 540 34.31 3.39 2.67
CA ASP A 540 34.35 4.28 3.85
C ASP A 540 33.98 5.74 3.56
N GLN A 541 33.78 6.09 2.29
CA GLN A 541 33.35 7.40 1.81
C GLN A 541 31.83 7.48 1.63
N PRO A 542 31.23 8.68 1.58
CA PRO A 542 29.82 8.84 1.22
C PRO A 542 29.46 8.07 -0.06
N GLY A 543 28.38 7.30 -0.01
CA GLY A 543 28.00 6.39 -1.09
C GLY A 543 28.53 4.96 -0.97
N GLY A 544 29.44 4.69 -0.03
CA GLY A 544 29.99 3.36 0.22
C GLY A 544 29.32 2.62 1.37
N TYR A 545 29.42 1.31 1.40
CA TYR A 545 28.71 0.43 2.35
C TYR A 545 29.14 0.63 3.82
N ALA A 546 30.41 0.88 4.09
CA ALA A 546 30.87 1.10 5.46
C ALA A 546 30.41 2.47 5.98
N PHE A 547 30.37 3.49 5.12
CA PHE A 547 29.82 4.81 5.45
C PHE A 547 28.33 4.71 5.77
N GLN A 548 27.51 4.06 4.93
CA GLN A 548 26.10 3.83 5.19
C GLN A 548 25.90 3.15 6.55
N SER A 549 26.61 2.07 6.80
CA SER A 549 26.52 1.32 8.06
C SER A 549 26.91 2.16 9.28
N TRP A 550 27.93 3.03 9.15
CA TRP A 550 28.34 3.94 10.21
C TRP A 550 27.27 5.01 10.46
N LEU A 551 26.77 5.65 9.42
CA LEU A 551 25.80 6.73 9.52
C LEU A 551 24.49 6.23 10.18
N LEU A 552 23.95 5.10 9.71
CA LEU A 552 22.73 4.51 10.27
C LEU A 552 22.88 4.17 11.77
N ARG A 553 24.01 3.56 12.17
CA ARG A 553 24.26 3.29 13.59
C ARG A 553 24.34 4.58 14.40
N ARG A 554 24.90 5.65 13.86
CA ARG A 554 25.00 6.95 14.53
C ARG A 554 23.62 7.58 14.74
N HIS A 555 22.77 7.57 13.71
CA HIS A 555 21.39 8.03 13.80
C HIS A 555 20.61 7.25 14.86
N ILE A 556 20.62 5.93 14.78
CA ILE A 556 19.91 5.05 15.74
C ILE A 556 20.37 5.32 17.18
N ALA A 557 21.69 5.42 17.42
CA ALA A 557 22.23 5.71 18.75
C ALA A 557 21.75 7.07 19.30
N THR A 558 21.75 8.11 18.43
CA THR A 558 21.28 9.45 18.81
C THR A 558 19.80 9.44 19.18
N TYR A 559 18.95 8.81 18.38
CA TYR A 559 17.50 8.75 18.62
C TYR A 559 17.13 7.92 19.85
N ARG A 560 17.86 6.82 20.08
CA ARG A 560 17.67 5.99 21.29
C ARG A 560 18.03 6.71 22.58
N ALA A 561 19.01 7.59 22.53
CA ALA A 561 19.45 8.37 23.69
C ALA A 561 18.43 9.46 24.11
N LEU A 562 17.50 9.86 23.22
CA LEU A 562 16.52 10.88 23.50
C LEU A 562 15.15 10.25 23.86
N PRO A 563 14.71 10.36 25.12
CA PRO A 563 13.47 9.71 25.56
C PRO A 563 12.20 10.30 24.95
N GLN A 564 12.28 11.50 24.35
CA GLN A 564 11.19 12.17 23.65
C GLN A 564 10.88 11.51 22.31
N ILE A 565 11.87 10.87 21.67
CA ILE A 565 11.70 10.21 20.38
C ILE A 565 10.99 8.87 20.59
N SER A 566 9.78 8.75 20.07
CA SER A 566 8.93 7.56 20.16
C SER A 566 9.18 6.55 19.05
N GLY A 567 9.95 6.91 18.01
CA GLY A 567 10.28 5.96 16.96
C GLY A 567 11.27 6.47 15.94
N MET A 568 11.80 5.52 15.14
CA MET A 568 12.77 5.78 14.08
C MET A 568 12.63 4.74 12.97
N LEU A 569 12.56 5.17 11.72
CA LEU A 569 12.42 4.30 10.55
C LEU A 569 13.51 4.65 9.53
N VAL A 570 14.31 3.65 9.18
CA VAL A 570 15.35 3.80 8.15
C VAL A 570 14.69 4.01 6.79
N TRP A 571 15.18 4.93 6.01
CA TRP A 571 14.87 5.04 4.59
C TRP A 571 15.97 4.38 3.78
N ASN A 572 15.80 3.16 3.26
CA ASN A 572 14.61 2.37 3.11
C ASN A 572 14.90 0.89 3.43
N LEU A 573 13.89 0.03 3.44
CA LEU A 573 14.07 -1.42 3.62
C LEU A 573 14.88 -2.02 2.47
N ARG A 574 14.41 -1.81 1.23
CA ARG A 574 15.03 -2.30 0.00
C ARG A 574 15.32 -1.14 -0.93
N ASP A 575 16.32 -1.25 -1.78
CA ASP A 575 16.47 -0.34 -2.92
C ASP A 575 15.20 -0.41 -3.76
N PHE A 576 14.78 0.70 -4.33
CA PHE A 576 13.54 0.79 -5.06
C PHE A 576 13.67 1.74 -6.26
N ALA A 577 12.81 1.53 -7.25
CA ALA A 577 12.86 2.31 -8.48
C ALA A 577 12.31 3.73 -8.29
N VAL A 578 13.00 4.69 -8.89
CA VAL A 578 12.66 6.11 -8.83
C VAL A 578 12.69 6.74 -10.22
N ALA A 579 12.15 7.94 -10.31
CA ALA A 579 12.32 8.77 -11.49
C ALA A 579 13.81 8.90 -11.85
N PRO A 580 14.22 8.62 -13.09
CA PRO A 580 15.63 8.70 -13.49
C PRO A 580 16.26 10.08 -13.27
N SER A 581 15.43 11.13 -13.28
CA SER A 581 15.85 12.50 -12.98
C SER A 581 16.18 12.74 -11.50
N PHE A 582 15.74 11.87 -10.59
CA PHE A 582 16.03 12.01 -9.17
C PHE A 582 17.53 11.79 -8.86
N ALA A 583 18.16 10.79 -9.48
CA ALA A 583 19.62 10.55 -9.50
C ALA A 583 20.33 10.90 -8.18
N GLY A 584 19.89 10.30 -7.06
CA GLY A 584 20.45 10.56 -5.72
C GLY A 584 20.02 11.89 -5.10
N GLY A 585 19.10 12.65 -5.71
CA GLY A 585 18.67 13.96 -5.24
C GLY A 585 19.79 15.00 -5.29
N SER A 586 20.01 15.72 -4.19
CA SER A 586 21.01 16.78 -4.11
C SER A 586 22.42 16.33 -3.72
N ILE A 587 22.66 15.02 -3.51
CA ILE A 587 23.93 14.53 -2.94
C ILE A 587 25.15 14.87 -3.80
N SER A 588 25.04 14.87 -5.11
CA SER A 588 26.14 15.20 -6.01
C SER A 588 26.63 16.65 -5.88
N ARG A 589 25.80 17.55 -5.32
CA ARG A 589 26.20 18.93 -4.99
C ARG A 589 27.03 19.00 -3.70
N VAL A 590 26.81 18.04 -2.79
CA VAL A 590 27.52 17.95 -1.49
C VAL A 590 28.80 17.15 -1.63
N VAL A 591 28.76 16.06 -2.42
CA VAL A 591 29.89 15.16 -2.66
C VAL A 591 30.11 15.06 -4.19
N PRO A 592 30.95 15.95 -4.75
CA PRO A 592 31.28 15.90 -6.17
C PRO A 592 31.94 14.57 -6.57
N GLY A 593 31.49 13.98 -7.66
CA GLY A 593 32.04 12.72 -8.18
C GLY A 593 31.46 11.45 -7.52
N ILE A 594 30.53 11.56 -6.60
CA ILE A 594 29.82 10.39 -6.07
C ILE A 594 29.07 9.66 -7.19
N HIS A 595 29.20 8.35 -7.23
CA HIS A 595 28.38 7.53 -8.12
C HIS A 595 27.00 7.32 -7.51
N VAL A 596 25.95 7.65 -8.26
CA VAL A 596 24.55 7.38 -7.92
C VAL A 596 23.89 6.63 -9.07
N GLU A 597 23.11 5.60 -8.74
CA GLU A 597 22.42 4.80 -9.75
C GLU A 597 21.19 5.56 -10.26
N ARG A 598 21.15 5.83 -11.57
CA ARG A 598 19.99 6.48 -12.18
C ARG A 598 18.83 5.51 -12.32
N GLY A 599 17.68 5.86 -11.77
CA GLY A 599 16.48 5.02 -11.78
C GLY A 599 16.32 4.16 -10.54
N LEU A 600 17.33 4.11 -9.64
CA LEU A 600 17.24 3.44 -8.34
C LEU A 600 17.61 4.38 -7.19
N ASN A 601 16.86 4.32 -6.11
CA ASN A 601 17.26 4.84 -4.82
C ASN A 601 17.96 3.72 -4.05
N THR A 602 19.28 3.86 -3.85
CA THR A 602 20.10 2.82 -3.25
C THR A 602 20.31 2.98 -1.74
N LYS A 603 19.33 3.61 -1.04
CA LYS A 603 19.35 3.75 0.44
C LYS A 603 18.91 2.48 1.17
N GLY A 604 18.47 1.44 0.48
CA GLY A 604 18.00 0.18 1.04
C GLY A 604 18.98 -0.48 1.99
N LEU A 605 18.44 -1.20 2.98
CA LEU A 605 19.18 -2.18 3.78
C LEU A 605 19.42 -3.47 2.98
N PHE A 606 18.56 -3.74 2.02
CA PHE A 606 18.68 -4.77 1.00
C PHE A 606 18.82 -4.09 -0.36
N ASP A 607 19.53 -4.71 -1.29
CA ASP A 607 19.57 -4.23 -2.67
C ASP A 607 18.25 -4.48 -3.40
N TYR A 608 18.12 -4.05 -4.66
CA TYR A 608 16.88 -4.17 -5.42
C TYR A 608 16.44 -5.62 -5.62
N ALA A 609 17.39 -6.57 -5.73
CA ALA A 609 17.11 -8.01 -5.78
C ALA A 609 16.75 -8.62 -4.40
N GLY A 610 16.80 -7.83 -3.33
CA GLY A 610 16.53 -8.27 -1.96
C GLY A 610 17.70 -9.02 -1.31
N ARG A 611 18.94 -8.78 -1.74
CA ARG A 611 20.16 -9.30 -1.07
C ARG A 611 20.59 -8.32 0.03
N PRO A 612 20.95 -8.80 1.24
CA PRO A 612 21.29 -7.91 2.34
C PRO A 612 22.59 -7.15 2.08
N LYS A 613 22.55 -5.84 2.29
CA LYS A 613 23.75 -5.00 2.35
C LYS A 613 24.37 -5.07 3.76
N PRO A 614 25.65 -4.72 3.96
CA PRO A 614 26.29 -4.70 5.28
C PRO A 614 25.52 -3.88 6.33
N ALA A 615 24.77 -2.87 5.89
CA ALA A 615 23.93 -2.03 6.73
C ALA A 615 22.78 -2.81 7.41
N ALA A 616 22.22 -3.85 6.79
CA ALA A 616 21.15 -4.67 7.38
C ALA A 616 21.61 -5.29 8.71
N ALA A 617 22.78 -5.92 8.72
CA ALA A 617 23.35 -6.49 9.94
C ALA A 617 23.71 -5.42 10.98
N ALA A 618 24.17 -4.25 10.54
CA ALA A 618 24.49 -3.12 11.42
C ALA A 618 23.23 -2.57 12.11
N VAL A 619 22.13 -2.41 11.38
CA VAL A 619 20.84 -1.96 11.88
C VAL A 619 20.23 -2.99 12.83
N ARG A 620 20.23 -4.27 12.47
CA ARG A 620 19.74 -5.35 13.35
C ARG A 620 20.43 -5.30 14.73
N ARG A 621 21.77 -5.17 14.77
CA ARG A 621 22.51 -5.05 16.04
C ARG A 621 22.16 -3.77 16.79
N ALA A 622 21.92 -2.67 16.08
CA ALA A 622 21.57 -1.40 16.71
C ALA A 622 20.12 -1.36 17.25
N PHE A 623 19.20 -2.14 16.68
CA PHE A 623 17.82 -2.29 17.18
C PHE A 623 17.68 -3.30 18.31
N ALA A 624 18.62 -4.24 18.45
CA ALA A 624 18.61 -5.18 19.54
C ALA A 624 18.51 -4.45 20.91
N PRO A 625 17.74 -4.99 21.88
CA PRO A 625 17.77 -4.47 23.24
C PRO A 625 19.24 -4.38 23.69
N LEU A 626 19.63 -3.26 24.26
CA LEU A 626 20.87 -3.24 25.04
C LEU A 626 20.62 -4.27 26.12
N GLY A 627 21.37 -5.39 26.10
CA GLY A 627 21.25 -6.42 27.11
C GLY A 627 21.15 -5.74 28.47
N ASP A 628 20.13 -6.10 29.23
CA ASP A 628 19.98 -5.64 30.59
C ASP A 628 21.26 -6.02 31.31
N GLY A 629 22.24 -5.10 31.29
CA GLY A 629 23.32 -5.14 32.27
C GLY A 629 22.62 -5.11 33.62
N LEU A 630 22.59 -6.25 34.26
CA LEU A 630 22.19 -6.41 35.66
C LEU A 630 22.83 -5.27 36.47
N GLY A 631 22.02 -4.33 36.90
CA GLY A 631 22.33 -3.27 37.81
C GLY A 631 21.07 -2.83 38.50
#